data_cc9de0e2184f3660098b1bcfcbdce240
#
_entry.id   cc9de0e2184f3660098b1bcfcbdce240
#
_cell.length_a   1.000
_cell.length_b   1.000
_cell.length_c   1.000
_cell.angle_alpha   90.00
_cell.angle_beta   90.00
_cell.angle_gamma   90.00
#
_symmetry.space_group_name_H-M   'P 1'
#
loop_
_entity.id
_entity.type
_entity.pdbx_description
1 polymer ?
#
loop_
_entity_poly.entity_id
_entity_poly.type
_entity_poly.pdbx_seq_one_letter_code
_entity_poly.pdbx_strand_id
1 'polypeptide(L)'
;MGEKMPKPKNLEETAYRYIKNQIHARQWLPQTHITEQRLSKELAISRTPVRYAFQRLQAEGYLEIEPHKGARIKEQPIDSRGIQERLEFIELFLVNYFHYLQIKELSIQNHGIEEILAELLAVADGTEKEYIKQETRFIHQLLTLSKNRFSASLVMDTIRELQLQEDLDYRDLMYKNREVKNRLYQKIVLYLTAGEYALARKETRILINQLTLSVIHGMQ
;
A
#
# COMPACT_ATOMS: atom_id res chain seq x y z
N MET A 1 34.33 -34.31 17.54
CA MET A 1 32.88 -34.32 17.22
C MET A 1 32.70 -33.45 15.99
N GLY A 2 32.54 -34.11 14.83
CA GLY A 2 32.40 -33.38 13.56
C GLY A 2 30.97 -32.82 13.39
N GLU A 3 30.84 -31.52 13.36
CA GLU A 3 29.60 -30.88 12.92
C GLU A 3 29.28 -31.32 11.48
N LYS A 4 28.17 -32.01 11.30
CA LYS A 4 27.67 -32.35 9.98
C LYS A 4 27.40 -31.06 9.19
N MET A 5 28.19 -30.81 8.14
CA MET A 5 27.88 -29.75 7.18
C MET A 5 26.45 -29.88 6.71
N PRO A 6 25.66 -28.80 6.72
CA PRO A 6 24.26 -28.86 6.28
C PRO A 6 24.16 -29.30 4.82
N LYS A 7 23.17 -30.13 4.52
CA LYS A 7 22.93 -30.65 3.15
C LYS A 7 22.67 -29.48 2.16
N PRO A 8 23.06 -29.61 0.87
CA PRO A 8 22.95 -28.55 -0.12
C PRO A 8 21.57 -27.86 -0.22
N LYS A 9 20.48 -28.64 -0.10
CA LYS A 9 19.10 -28.09 -0.07
C LYS A 9 18.83 -27.17 1.12
N ASN A 10 19.50 -27.37 2.25
CA ASN A 10 19.33 -26.52 3.44
C ASN A 10 20.03 -25.17 3.27
N LEU A 11 21.15 -25.12 2.54
CA LEU A 11 21.91 -23.88 2.29
C LEU A 11 21.22 -22.99 1.24
N GLU A 12 20.59 -23.58 0.22
CA GLU A 12 19.74 -22.84 -0.72
C GLU A 12 18.55 -22.19 -0.01
N GLU A 13 17.83 -22.97 0.80
CA GLU A 13 16.70 -22.46 1.57
C GLU A 13 17.13 -21.36 2.55
N THR A 14 18.30 -21.49 3.15
CA THR A 14 18.87 -20.44 4.02
C THR A 14 19.11 -19.16 3.24
N ALA A 15 19.75 -19.24 2.07
CA ALA A 15 19.99 -18.07 1.21
C ALA A 15 18.67 -17.46 0.72
N TYR A 16 17.73 -18.29 0.26
CA TYR A 16 16.42 -17.87 -0.19
C TYR A 16 15.67 -17.09 0.89
N ARG A 17 15.53 -17.66 2.09
CA ARG A 17 14.84 -17.00 3.22
C ARG A 17 15.51 -15.72 3.65
N TYR A 18 16.84 -15.72 3.71
CA TYR A 18 17.59 -14.53 4.05
C TYR A 18 17.29 -13.38 3.08
N ILE A 19 17.41 -13.61 1.76
CA ILE A 19 17.17 -12.60 0.75
C ILE A 19 15.71 -12.12 0.80
N LYS A 20 14.77 -13.05 0.87
CA LYS A 20 13.34 -12.75 0.94
C LYS A 20 13.00 -11.89 2.16
N ASN A 21 13.57 -12.21 3.32
CA ASN A 21 13.38 -11.42 4.54
C ASN A 21 13.97 -10.01 4.41
N GLN A 22 15.16 -9.83 3.79
CA GLN A 22 15.74 -8.51 3.57
C GLN A 22 14.86 -7.64 2.66
N ILE A 23 14.23 -8.23 1.65
CA ILE A 23 13.28 -7.55 0.76
C ILE A 23 11.99 -7.19 1.52
N HIS A 24 11.37 -8.15 2.20
CA HIS A 24 10.12 -7.91 2.95
C HIS A 24 10.29 -6.92 4.10
N ALA A 25 11.44 -6.98 4.81
CA ALA A 25 11.77 -6.01 5.85
C ALA A 25 12.20 -4.63 5.31
N ARG A 26 12.15 -4.42 3.99
CA ARG A 26 12.60 -3.21 3.29
C ARG A 26 14.04 -2.79 3.64
N GLN A 27 14.87 -3.72 4.07
CA GLN A 27 16.31 -3.50 4.26
C GLN A 27 17.02 -3.35 2.91
N TRP A 28 16.50 -4.04 1.89
CA TRP A 28 16.91 -3.90 0.52
C TRP A 28 15.73 -3.37 -0.30
N LEU A 29 15.92 -2.18 -0.84
CA LEU A 29 14.91 -1.48 -1.64
C LEU A 29 14.91 -1.99 -3.10
N PRO A 30 13.82 -1.79 -3.86
CA PRO A 30 13.80 -1.99 -5.30
C PRO A 30 15.01 -1.31 -5.97
N GLN A 31 15.51 -1.91 -7.04
CA GLN A 31 16.73 -1.52 -7.77
C GLN A 31 18.04 -1.74 -7.00
N THR A 32 18.01 -2.20 -5.75
CA THR A 32 19.24 -2.59 -5.04
C THR A 32 19.91 -3.74 -5.78
N HIS A 33 21.20 -3.57 -6.04
CA HIS A 33 22.02 -4.59 -6.70
C HIS A 33 22.68 -5.50 -5.68
N ILE A 34 22.52 -6.81 -5.84
CA ILE A 34 23.09 -7.86 -4.98
C ILE A 34 23.91 -8.84 -5.81
N THR A 35 24.98 -9.38 -5.25
CA THR A 35 25.85 -10.33 -5.95
C THR A 35 25.98 -11.66 -5.19
N GLU A 36 26.10 -12.75 -5.96
CA GLU A 36 26.38 -14.08 -5.39
C GLU A 36 27.62 -14.07 -4.48
N GLN A 37 28.65 -13.30 -4.87
CA GLN A 37 29.90 -13.20 -4.12
C GLN A 37 29.72 -12.53 -2.77
N ARG A 38 28.97 -11.43 -2.70
CA ARG A 38 28.67 -10.73 -1.45
C ARG A 38 27.91 -11.63 -0.51
N LEU A 39 26.83 -12.25 -1.00
CA LEU A 39 25.97 -13.11 -0.17
C LEU A 39 26.65 -14.40 0.28
N SER A 40 27.48 -15.00 -0.58
CA SER A 40 28.31 -16.14 -0.23
C SER A 40 29.22 -15.84 0.96
N LYS A 41 29.83 -14.64 1.00
CA LYS A 41 30.66 -14.19 2.12
C LYS A 41 29.83 -13.90 3.38
N GLU A 42 28.71 -13.19 3.21
CA GLU A 42 27.84 -12.74 4.31
C GLU A 42 27.18 -13.94 5.02
N LEU A 43 26.76 -14.95 4.27
CA LEU A 43 26.12 -16.16 4.81
C LEU A 43 27.10 -17.30 5.11
N ALA A 44 28.41 -17.11 4.84
CA ALA A 44 29.44 -18.12 4.98
C ALA A 44 29.12 -19.45 4.26
N ILE A 45 28.52 -19.38 3.05
CA ILE A 45 28.17 -20.52 2.19
C ILE A 45 28.82 -20.38 0.81
N SER A 46 28.87 -21.45 0.04
CA SER A 46 29.37 -21.40 -1.35
C SER A 46 28.41 -20.60 -2.27
N ARG A 47 28.91 -20.19 -3.45
CA ARG A 47 28.09 -19.43 -4.43
C ARG A 47 26.97 -20.26 -5.05
N THR A 48 27.14 -21.58 -5.15
CA THR A 48 26.14 -22.45 -5.80
C THR A 48 24.76 -22.39 -5.15
N PRO A 49 24.56 -22.59 -3.84
CA PRO A 49 23.26 -22.43 -3.19
C PRO A 49 22.71 -21.01 -3.31
N VAL A 50 23.55 -19.98 -3.30
CA VAL A 50 23.10 -18.58 -3.52
C VAL A 50 22.55 -18.41 -4.94
N ARG A 51 23.19 -18.99 -5.95
CA ARG A 51 22.72 -18.97 -7.33
C ARG A 51 21.37 -19.65 -7.49
N TYR A 52 21.17 -20.80 -6.87
CA TYR A 52 19.86 -21.49 -6.90
C TYR A 52 18.78 -20.63 -6.20
N ALA A 53 19.11 -20.01 -5.07
CA ALA A 53 18.20 -19.07 -4.41
C ALA A 53 17.85 -17.87 -5.31
N PHE A 54 18.81 -17.32 -6.07
CA PHE A 54 18.55 -16.24 -7.05
C PHE A 54 17.60 -16.70 -8.16
N GLN A 55 17.83 -17.88 -8.75
CA GLN A 55 16.98 -18.43 -9.79
C GLN A 55 15.54 -18.63 -9.31
N ARG A 56 15.37 -19.15 -8.08
CA ARG A 56 14.07 -19.32 -7.46
C ARG A 56 13.37 -17.99 -7.22
N LEU A 57 14.08 -17.01 -6.66
CA LEU A 57 13.56 -15.67 -6.42
C LEU A 57 13.26 -14.92 -7.72
N GLN A 58 14.01 -15.17 -8.79
CA GLN A 58 13.69 -14.66 -10.13
C GLN A 58 12.39 -15.28 -10.67
N ALA A 59 12.21 -16.59 -10.52
CA ALA A 59 11.00 -17.28 -10.93
C ALA A 59 9.76 -16.79 -10.16
N GLU A 60 9.95 -16.40 -8.89
CA GLU A 60 8.91 -15.80 -8.03
C GLU A 60 8.76 -14.27 -8.26
N GLY A 61 9.53 -13.67 -9.17
CA GLY A 61 9.42 -12.24 -9.51
C GLY A 61 10.13 -11.26 -8.55
N TYR A 62 10.85 -11.75 -7.55
CA TYR A 62 11.57 -10.91 -6.59
C TYR A 62 12.86 -10.28 -7.14
N LEU A 63 13.52 -10.96 -8.06
CA LEU A 63 14.80 -10.55 -8.61
C LEU A 63 14.77 -10.52 -10.13
N GLU A 64 15.62 -9.68 -10.69
CA GLU A 64 16.04 -9.72 -12.09
C GLU A 64 17.53 -10.04 -12.14
N ILE A 65 17.89 -11.22 -12.68
CA ILE A 65 19.29 -11.64 -12.77
C ILE A 65 19.93 -10.97 -13.99
N GLU A 66 21.01 -10.22 -13.74
CA GLU A 66 21.86 -9.62 -14.76
C GLU A 66 23.05 -10.56 -15.05
N PRO A 67 23.24 -11.03 -16.30
CA PRO A 67 24.33 -11.92 -16.63
C PRO A 67 25.69 -11.34 -16.21
N HIS A 68 26.47 -12.11 -15.47
CA HIS A 68 27.80 -11.76 -14.95
C HIS A 68 27.87 -10.58 -13.96
N LYS A 69 26.72 -9.97 -13.61
CA LYS A 69 26.68 -8.80 -12.72
C LYS A 69 26.01 -9.09 -11.37
N GLY A 70 25.20 -10.13 -11.26
CA GLY A 70 24.41 -10.45 -10.07
C GLY A 70 22.92 -10.30 -10.30
N ALA A 71 22.19 -9.71 -9.37
CA ALA A 71 20.76 -9.52 -9.52
C ALA A 71 20.32 -8.15 -8.98
N ARG A 72 19.25 -7.59 -9.55
CA ARG A 72 18.51 -6.44 -9.02
C ARG A 72 17.24 -6.88 -8.35
N ILE A 73 16.92 -6.23 -7.26
CA ILE A 73 15.63 -6.42 -6.59
C ILE A 73 14.55 -5.72 -7.43
N LYS A 74 13.55 -6.48 -7.82
CA LYS A 74 12.39 -5.94 -8.53
C LYS A 74 11.43 -5.25 -7.55
N GLU A 75 10.68 -4.30 -8.04
CA GLU A 75 9.53 -3.79 -7.33
C GLU A 75 8.52 -4.92 -7.14
N GLN A 76 8.09 -5.13 -5.91
CA GLN A 76 7.13 -6.19 -5.61
C GLN A 76 5.72 -5.60 -5.64
N PRO A 77 4.75 -6.32 -6.23
CA PRO A 77 3.36 -5.97 -6.02
C PRO A 77 3.06 -5.97 -4.52
N ILE A 78 2.16 -5.08 -4.12
CA ILE A 78 1.75 -4.98 -2.72
C ILE A 78 0.88 -6.20 -2.43
N ASP A 79 1.29 -7.03 -1.48
CA ASP A 79 0.49 -8.17 -1.04
C ASP A 79 -0.70 -7.73 -0.14
N SER A 80 -1.60 -8.66 0.18
CA SER A 80 -2.79 -8.37 1.00
C SER A 80 -2.44 -7.70 2.32
N ARG A 81 -1.33 -8.10 2.95
CA ARG A 81 -0.87 -7.52 4.20
C ARG A 81 -0.37 -6.09 3.98
N GLY A 82 0.42 -5.87 2.96
CA GLY A 82 0.90 -4.54 2.60
C GLY A 82 -0.24 -3.58 2.24
N ILE A 83 -1.35 -4.08 1.68
CA ILE A 83 -2.57 -3.31 1.46
C ILE A 83 -3.23 -2.93 2.78
N GLN A 84 -3.39 -3.89 3.70
CA GLN A 84 -3.97 -3.63 5.03
C GLN A 84 -3.15 -2.60 5.81
N GLU A 85 -1.82 -2.72 5.83
CA GLU A 85 -0.92 -1.76 6.47
C GLU A 85 -1.08 -0.34 5.91
N ARG A 86 -1.32 -0.20 4.61
CA ARG A 86 -1.60 1.10 3.96
C ARG A 86 -2.97 1.66 4.31
N LEU A 87 -3.97 0.82 4.37
CA LEU A 87 -5.32 1.22 4.80
C LEU A 87 -5.30 1.68 6.26
N GLU A 88 -4.62 0.96 7.15
CA GLU A 88 -4.42 1.36 8.55
C GLU A 88 -3.69 2.71 8.66
N PHE A 89 -2.66 2.94 7.86
CA PHE A 89 -1.95 4.22 7.80
C PHE A 89 -2.88 5.36 7.35
N ILE A 90 -3.70 5.14 6.32
CA ILE A 90 -4.68 6.13 5.84
C ILE A 90 -5.72 6.42 6.93
N GLU A 91 -6.22 5.39 7.64
CA GLU A 91 -7.14 5.56 8.76
C GLU A 91 -6.52 6.43 9.85
N LEU A 92 -5.34 6.04 10.31
CA LEU A 92 -4.62 6.74 11.38
C LEU A 92 -4.44 8.22 11.02
N PHE A 93 -4.05 8.51 9.80
CA PHE A 93 -3.87 9.88 9.34
C PHE A 93 -5.19 10.64 9.32
N LEU A 94 -6.24 10.12 8.67
CA LEU A 94 -7.52 10.81 8.53
C LEU A 94 -8.20 11.06 9.88
N VAL A 95 -8.16 10.08 10.79
CA VAL A 95 -8.70 10.22 12.15
C VAL A 95 -7.97 11.32 12.91
N ASN A 96 -6.64 11.38 12.85
CA ASN A 96 -5.85 12.44 13.47
C ASN A 96 -6.07 13.80 12.79
N TYR A 97 -6.20 13.81 11.47
CA TYR A 97 -6.47 15.03 10.72
C TYR A 97 -7.83 15.65 11.10
N PHE A 98 -8.90 14.84 11.18
CA PHE A 98 -10.21 15.36 11.62
C PHE A 98 -10.22 15.78 13.09
N HIS A 99 -9.43 15.12 13.94
CA HIS A 99 -9.21 15.58 15.31
C HIS A 99 -8.48 16.94 15.35
N TYR A 100 -7.46 17.11 14.50
CA TYR A 100 -6.78 18.39 14.35
C TYR A 100 -7.73 19.51 13.89
N LEU A 101 -8.59 19.25 12.89
CA LEU A 101 -9.60 20.23 12.45
C LEU A 101 -10.51 20.64 13.61
N GLN A 102 -10.96 19.68 14.43
CA GLN A 102 -11.78 19.92 15.61
C GLN A 102 -11.10 20.80 16.64
N ILE A 103 -9.86 20.47 17.04
CA ILE A 103 -9.11 21.24 18.05
C ILE A 103 -8.79 22.66 17.56
N LYS A 104 -8.57 22.83 16.27
CA LYS A 104 -8.23 24.13 15.67
C LYS A 104 -9.45 24.91 15.19
N GLU A 105 -10.66 24.35 15.41
CA GLU A 105 -11.92 24.96 14.98
C GLU A 105 -11.93 25.32 13.48
N LEU A 106 -11.25 24.50 12.66
CA LEU A 106 -11.15 24.67 11.22
C LEU A 106 -12.32 23.99 10.53
N SER A 107 -13.20 24.76 9.91
CA SER A 107 -14.30 24.20 9.10
C SER A 107 -13.86 23.93 7.67
N ILE A 108 -14.33 22.82 7.11
CA ILE A 108 -14.20 22.52 5.67
C ILE A 108 -15.37 23.10 4.86
N GLN A 109 -16.35 23.68 5.53
CA GLN A 109 -17.48 24.36 4.89
C GLN A 109 -16.96 25.46 3.96
N ASN A 110 -17.58 25.64 2.81
CA ASN A 110 -17.17 26.59 1.79
C ASN A 110 -15.79 26.35 1.11
N HIS A 111 -15.23 25.16 1.26
CA HIS A 111 -13.99 24.77 0.58
C HIS A 111 -14.23 23.92 -0.69
N GLY A 112 -15.44 23.91 -1.24
CA GLY A 112 -15.77 23.21 -2.47
C GLY A 112 -15.76 21.68 -2.36
N ILE A 113 -15.79 21.12 -1.14
CA ILE A 113 -15.76 19.66 -0.94
C ILE A 113 -17.07 18.97 -1.37
N GLU A 114 -18.19 19.66 -1.21
CA GLU A 114 -19.52 19.15 -1.55
C GLU A 114 -19.70 19.07 -3.07
N GLU A 115 -19.22 20.07 -3.80
CA GLU A 115 -19.22 20.10 -5.26
C GLU A 115 -18.35 18.98 -5.84
N ILE A 116 -17.15 18.80 -5.28
CA ILE A 116 -16.24 17.73 -5.74
C ILE A 116 -16.77 16.35 -5.38
N LEU A 117 -17.43 16.21 -4.23
CA LEU A 117 -18.15 14.97 -3.90
C LEU A 117 -19.27 14.70 -4.91
N ALA A 118 -20.06 15.71 -5.29
CA ALA A 118 -21.11 15.57 -6.28
C ALA A 118 -20.54 15.14 -7.65
N GLU A 119 -19.38 15.69 -8.08
CA GLU A 119 -18.69 15.26 -9.29
C GLU A 119 -18.23 13.79 -9.22
N LEU A 120 -17.74 13.33 -8.05
CA LEU A 120 -17.36 11.94 -7.83
C LEU A 120 -18.60 11.01 -7.94
N LEU A 121 -19.70 11.39 -7.31
CA LEU A 121 -20.94 10.61 -7.34
C LEU A 121 -21.54 10.52 -8.74
N ALA A 122 -21.41 11.57 -9.55
CA ALA A 122 -21.89 11.60 -10.93
C ALA A 122 -21.18 10.58 -11.85
N VAL A 123 -19.94 10.17 -11.50
CA VAL A 123 -19.18 9.16 -12.26
C VAL A 123 -19.19 7.78 -11.60
N ALA A 124 -20.08 7.53 -10.63
CA ALA A 124 -20.16 6.25 -9.92
C ALA A 124 -20.42 5.06 -10.86
N ASP A 125 -21.21 5.26 -11.91
CA ASP A 125 -21.52 4.24 -12.93
C ASP A 125 -20.65 4.39 -14.20
N GLY A 126 -19.67 5.27 -14.17
CA GLY A 126 -18.71 5.50 -15.26
C GLY A 126 -17.62 4.45 -15.34
N THR A 127 -16.57 4.76 -16.09
CA THR A 127 -15.40 3.89 -16.16
C THR A 127 -14.58 3.93 -14.87
N GLU A 128 -13.88 2.84 -14.57
CA GLU A 128 -12.94 2.77 -13.43
C GLU A 128 -11.96 3.94 -13.43
N LYS A 129 -11.41 4.27 -14.60
CA LYS A 129 -10.43 5.36 -14.77
C LYS A 129 -11.02 6.73 -14.39
N GLU A 130 -12.26 6.99 -14.79
CA GLU A 130 -12.97 8.25 -14.45
C GLU A 130 -13.25 8.31 -12.95
N TYR A 131 -13.72 7.21 -12.38
CA TYR A 131 -13.98 7.12 -10.94
C TYR A 131 -12.71 7.36 -10.12
N ILE A 132 -11.62 6.66 -10.41
CA ILE A 132 -10.32 6.82 -9.72
C ILE A 132 -9.81 8.26 -9.82
N LYS A 133 -9.93 8.89 -11.00
CA LYS A 133 -9.53 10.28 -11.20
C LYS A 133 -10.32 11.23 -10.28
N GLN A 134 -11.63 11.09 -10.21
CA GLN A 134 -12.48 11.94 -9.37
C GLN A 134 -12.32 11.62 -7.89
N GLU A 135 -12.16 10.35 -7.52
CA GLU A 135 -11.86 9.96 -6.14
C GLU A 135 -10.54 10.58 -5.65
N THR A 136 -9.49 10.53 -6.47
CA THR A 136 -8.21 11.17 -6.15
C THR A 136 -8.37 12.68 -5.95
N ARG A 137 -9.15 13.35 -6.79
CA ARG A 137 -9.45 14.77 -6.67
C ARG A 137 -10.24 15.09 -5.40
N PHE A 138 -11.23 14.25 -5.08
CA PHE A 138 -12.01 14.38 -3.83
C PHE A 138 -11.14 14.26 -2.59
N ILE A 139 -10.29 13.23 -2.53
CA ILE A 139 -9.39 13.05 -1.37
C ILE A 139 -8.39 14.18 -1.27
N HIS A 140 -7.83 14.66 -2.39
CA HIS A 140 -6.95 15.82 -2.40
C HIS A 140 -7.65 17.06 -1.82
N GLN A 141 -8.90 17.32 -2.22
CA GLN A 141 -9.70 18.44 -1.69
C GLN A 141 -9.95 18.28 -0.19
N LEU A 142 -10.27 17.08 0.26
CA LEU A 142 -10.46 16.78 1.68
C LEU A 142 -9.23 17.14 2.53
N LEU A 143 -8.02 17.03 1.96
CA LEU A 143 -6.76 17.28 2.65
C LEU A 143 -6.24 18.71 2.54
N THR A 144 -6.98 19.62 1.89
CA THR A 144 -6.50 21.01 1.62
C THR A 144 -6.20 21.80 2.87
N LEU A 145 -6.89 21.55 3.99
CA LEU A 145 -6.68 22.21 5.26
C LEU A 145 -5.56 21.58 6.10
N SER A 146 -4.91 20.53 5.61
CA SER A 146 -3.78 19.92 6.30
C SER A 146 -2.57 20.87 6.30
N LYS A 147 -2.14 21.31 7.48
CA LYS A 147 -0.91 22.11 7.61
C LYS A 147 0.35 21.29 7.41
N ASN A 148 0.29 19.99 7.64
CA ASN A 148 1.40 19.08 7.39
C ASN A 148 1.37 18.59 5.94
N ARG A 149 1.99 19.37 5.05
CA ARG A 149 2.07 19.07 3.63
C ARG A 149 2.78 17.74 3.35
N PHE A 150 3.78 17.39 4.14
CA PHE A 150 4.51 16.13 4.01
C PHE A 150 3.58 14.93 4.27
N SER A 151 2.85 14.94 5.38
CA SER A 151 1.92 13.84 5.69
C SER A 151 0.77 13.76 4.70
N ALA A 152 0.23 14.89 4.24
CA ALA A 152 -0.81 14.90 3.20
C ALA A 152 -0.29 14.32 1.87
N SER A 153 0.94 14.68 1.46
CA SER A 153 1.59 14.09 0.28
C SER A 153 1.76 12.58 0.45
N LEU A 154 2.25 12.12 1.59
CA LEU A 154 2.48 10.70 1.87
C LEU A 154 1.18 9.89 1.78
N VAL A 155 0.06 10.42 2.30
CA VAL A 155 -1.26 9.78 2.14
C VAL A 155 -1.67 9.72 0.68
N MET A 156 -1.51 10.81 -0.07
CA MET A 156 -1.84 10.84 -1.50
C MET A 156 -1.00 9.85 -2.31
N ASP A 157 0.29 9.74 -1.99
CA ASP A 157 1.18 8.79 -2.65
C ASP A 157 0.80 7.34 -2.29
N THR A 158 0.46 7.08 -1.03
CA THR A 158 -0.05 5.77 -0.58
C THR A 158 -1.35 5.38 -1.30
N ILE A 159 -2.27 6.32 -1.47
CA ILE A 159 -3.52 6.08 -2.21
C ILE A 159 -3.24 5.79 -3.69
N ARG A 160 -2.32 6.54 -4.32
CA ARG A 160 -1.90 6.27 -5.70
C ARG A 160 -1.26 4.89 -5.85
N GLU A 161 -0.38 4.50 -4.93
CA GLU A 161 0.19 3.15 -4.91
C GLU A 161 -0.91 2.08 -4.90
N LEU A 162 -1.95 2.25 -4.08
CA LEU A 162 -3.09 1.34 -4.03
C LEU A 162 -3.93 1.36 -5.32
N GLN A 163 -4.09 2.50 -5.98
CA GLN A 163 -4.85 2.65 -7.22
C GLN A 163 -4.10 2.15 -8.47
N LEU A 164 -2.76 2.15 -8.44
CA LEU A 164 -1.91 1.78 -9.57
C LEU A 164 -1.47 0.31 -9.53
N GLN A 165 -1.99 -0.51 -8.60
CA GLN A 165 -1.65 -1.93 -8.55
C GLN A 165 -1.95 -2.58 -9.90
N GLU A 166 -0.98 -3.31 -10.44
CA GLU A 166 -1.13 -4.10 -11.67
C GLU A 166 -1.96 -5.37 -11.44
N ASP A 167 -2.12 -5.76 -10.18
CA ASP A 167 -2.99 -6.86 -9.78
C ASP A 167 -4.45 -6.48 -10.07
N LEU A 168 -4.98 -7.07 -11.13
CA LEU A 168 -6.35 -6.84 -11.62
C LEU A 168 -7.39 -7.18 -10.54
N ASP A 169 -7.15 -8.22 -9.75
CA ASP A 169 -8.08 -8.67 -8.70
C ASP A 169 -8.23 -7.60 -7.61
N TYR A 170 -7.13 -6.95 -7.24
CA TYR A 170 -7.16 -5.89 -6.24
C TYR A 170 -7.80 -4.59 -6.77
N ARG A 171 -7.45 -4.17 -7.97
CA ARG A 171 -8.06 -2.98 -8.60
C ARG A 171 -9.56 -3.15 -8.75
N ASP A 172 -9.98 -4.30 -9.25
CA ASP A 172 -11.38 -4.68 -9.40
C ASP A 172 -12.11 -4.68 -8.03
N LEU A 173 -11.45 -5.20 -6.99
CA LEU A 173 -11.97 -5.18 -5.62
C LEU A 173 -12.21 -3.74 -5.11
N MET A 174 -11.25 -2.84 -5.31
CA MET A 174 -11.39 -1.43 -4.88
C MET A 174 -12.46 -0.69 -5.68
N TYR A 175 -12.60 -0.98 -6.95
CA TYR A 175 -13.66 -0.42 -7.79
C TYR A 175 -15.03 -1.01 -7.43
N LYS A 176 -15.14 -2.30 -7.17
CA LYS A 176 -16.38 -2.95 -6.69
C LYS A 176 -16.90 -2.33 -5.39
N ASN A 177 -16.03 -1.83 -4.53
CA ASN A 177 -16.41 -1.14 -3.30
C ASN A 177 -16.85 0.33 -3.50
N ARG A 178 -16.96 0.84 -4.72
CA ARG A 178 -17.30 2.26 -5.00
C ARG A 178 -18.61 2.72 -4.38
N GLU A 179 -19.64 1.87 -4.37
CA GLU A 179 -20.93 2.21 -3.75
C GLU A 179 -20.80 2.39 -2.24
N VAL A 180 -20.05 1.50 -1.59
CA VAL A 180 -19.75 1.58 -0.15
C VAL A 180 -18.94 2.84 0.13
N LYS A 181 -17.89 3.10 -0.65
CA LYS A 181 -17.06 4.31 -0.53
C LYS A 181 -17.90 5.57 -0.68
N ASN A 182 -18.70 5.65 -1.74
CA ASN A 182 -19.55 6.82 -2.02
C ASN A 182 -20.51 7.12 -0.87
N ARG A 183 -21.22 6.11 -0.37
CA ARG A 183 -22.12 6.25 0.78
C ARG A 183 -21.40 6.76 2.02
N LEU A 184 -20.18 6.28 2.28
CA LEU A 184 -19.41 6.68 3.46
C LEU A 184 -18.74 8.05 3.27
N TYR A 185 -18.29 8.39 2.07
CA TYR A 185 -17.83 9.74 1.73
C TYR A 185 -18.92 10.79 1.93
N GLN A 186 -20.16 10.52 1.50
CA GLN A 186 -21.30 11.42 1.75
C GLN A 186 -21.50 11.68 3.25
N LYS A 187 -21.45 10.63 4.07
CA LYS A 187 -21.59 10.79 5.53
C LYS A 187 -20.41 11.55 6.15
N ILE A 188 -19.18 11.23 5.73
CA ILE A 188 -17.97 11.91 6.22
C ILE A 188 -18.06 13.41 5.91
N VAL A 189 -18.38 13.79 4.67
CA VAL A 189 -18.54 15.19 4.28
C VAL A 189 -19.66 15.86 5.06
N LEU A 190 -20.83 15.22 5.15
CA LEU A 190 -21.98 15.73 5.91
C LEU A 190 -21.58 16.06 7.36
N TYR A 191 -20.89 15.15 8.04
CA TYR A 191 -20.46 15.34 9.42
C TYR A 191 -19.36 16.39 9.56
N LEU A 192 -18.42 16.44 8.62
CA LEU A 192 -17.36 17.47 8.65
C LEU A 192 -17.90 18.88 8.42
N THR A 193 -18.85 19.05 7.50
CA THR A 193 -19.50 20.35 7.23
C THR A 193 -20.40 20.79 8.37
N ALA A 194 -21.01 19.83 9.09
CA ALA A 194 -21.81 20.08 10.30
C ALA A 194 -20.95 20.30 11.56
N GLY A 195 -19.60 20.16 11.48
CA GLY A 195 -18.72 20.25 12.66
C GLY A 195 -18.74 19.01 13.58
N GLU A 196 -19.40 17.92 13.12
CA GLU A 196 -19.55 16.67 13.86
C GLU A 196 -18.33 15.74 13.65
N TYR A 197 -17.14 16.23 13.97
CA TYR A 197 -15.87 15.55 13.68
C TYR A 197 -15.75 14.16 14.30
N ALA A 198 -16.40 13.90 15.43
CA ALA A 198 -16.40 12.58 16.07
C ALA A 198 -17.13 11.54 15.21
N LEU A 199 -18.25 11.94 14.58
CA LEU A 199 -19.00 11.09 13.68
C LEU A 199 -18.23 10.88 12.36
N ALA A 200 -17.58 11.92 11.82
CA ALA A 200 -16.73 11.80 10.64
C ALA A 200 -15.59 10.77 10.88
N ARG A 201 -14.92 10.81 12.02
CA ARG A 201 -13.90 9.81 12.41
C ARG A 201 -14.47 8.40 12.50
N LYS A 202 -15.68 8.25 13.04
CA LYS A 202 -16.36 6.95 13.10
C LYS A 202 -16.63 6.39 11.70
N GLU A 203 -17.20 7.18 10.80
CA GLU A 203 -17.50 6.71 9.43
C GLU A 203 -16.20 6.41 8.64
N THR A 204 -15.12 7.15 8.90
CA THR A 204 -13.79 6.82 8.34
C THR A 204 -13.31 5.44 8.77
N ARG A 205 -13.41 5.10 10.07
CA ARG A 205 -13.07 3.76 10.55
C ARG A 205 -13.94 2.68 9.93
N ILE A 206 -15.24 2.94 9.77
CA ILE A 206 -16.16 2.01 9.11
C ILE A 206 -15.74 1.79 7.65
N LEU A 207 -15.36 2.86 6.94
CA LEU A 207 -14.87 2.77 5.56
C LEU A 207 -13.64 1.88 5.47
N ILE A 208 -12.61 2.17 6.26
CA ILE A 208 -11.36 1.41 6.21
C ILE A 208 -11.58 -0.05 6.60
N ASN A 209 -12.37 -0.32 7.65
CA ASN A 209 -12.70 -1.69 8.04
C ASN A 209 -13.43 -2.46 6.92
N GLN A 210 -14.35 -1.83 6.19
CA GLN A 210 -15.04 -2.49 5.08
C GLN A 210 -14.09 -2.78 3.91
N LEU A 211 -13.19 -1.85 3.59
CA LEU A 211 -12.15 -2.08 2.57
C LEU A 211 -11.19 -3.20 2.99
N THR A 212 -10.76 -3.22 4.25
CA THR A 212 -9.88 -4.27 4.80
C THR A 212 -10.54 -5.64 4.75
N LEU A 213 -11.82 -5.74 5.14
CA LEU A 213 -12.58 -6.99 5.02
C LEU A 213 -12.72 -7.45 3.57
N SER A 214 -12.94 -6.54 2.64
CA SER A 214 -12.99 -6.88 1.22
C SER A 214 -11.66 -7.42 0.70
N VAL A 215 -10.53 -6.88 1.16
CA VAL A 215 -9.19 -7.38 0.82
C VAL A 215 -8.99 -8.80 1.37
N ILE A 216 -9.40 -9.07 2.60
CA ILE A 216 -9.26 -10.39 3.23
C ILE A 216 -10.12 -11.44 2.52
N HIS A 217 -11.36 -11.10 2.16
CA HIS A 217 -12.31 -12.06 1.55
C HIS A 217 -12.13 -12.19 0.02
N GLY A 218 -11.66 -11.15 -0.66
CA GLY A 218 -11.51 -11.17 -2.12
C GLY A 218 -10.27 -11.90 -2.61
N MET A 219 -9.36 -12.29 -1.71
CA MET A 219 -8.13 -13.04 -1.99
C MET A 219 -8.19 -14.52 -1.52
N GLN A 220 -9.35 -15.00 -1.08
CA GLN A 220 -9.65 -16.42 -0.85
C GLN A 220 -10.30 -17.03 -2.09
#